data_54b9d7498f76eb03145f9a602de3f19c
#
_entry.id   54b9d7498f76eb03145f9a602de3f19c
#
_cell.length_a   1.000
_cell.length_b   1.000
_cell.length_c   1.000
_cell.angle_alpha   90.00
_cell.angle_beta   90.00
_cell.angle_gamma   90.00
#
_symmetry.space_group_name_H-M   'P 1'
#
loop_
_entity.id
_entity.type
_entity.pdbx_description
1 polymer ?
#
loop_
_entity_poly.entity_id
_entity_poly.type
_entity_poly.pdbx_seq_one_letter_code
_entity_poly.pdbx_strand_id
1 'polypeptide(L)'
;MKRAFAAGLIIIALALCGCARQQYATLEEAVRAGAKIEKGITIDSADVSDMDIVAARRLINEANENRVRGMIYTISLAGKSVQVKGSGLNISFNTDDVLLQAANMGAAGLFSTESRALTTQADASVRDIERGIRAAAAELKREAKDAKVSLASGGEFAIAADEAGQEVNTAKLAEEIREYVRRGEGGAIAAPYSMIYPEYTVEQARNDTQLIAEFTTYFKGSTYGKENRVRNIVKASGLIDKCVIDPGDIFSINQVLGERNEKNGWSVAAGIKDGAYVQEYGGGVCQVSTTLYNALLMADMHIVERHHHSWPLGYVDIGRDATI
;
A
#
# COMPACT_ATOMS: atom_id res chain seq x y z
N MET A 1 40.52 -67.88 1.16
CA MET A 1 39.43 -68.80 0.83
C MET A 1 38.11 -68.09 1.10
N LYS A 2 37.52 -67.52 0.04
CA LYS A 2 36.21 -66.87 0.12
C LYS A 2 35.27 -67.60 -0.84
N ARG A 3 34.29 -68.31 -0.28
CA ARG A 3 33.24 -69.00 -1.06
C ARG A 3 32.12 -68.01 -1.30
N ALA A 4 31.84 -67.74 -2.61
CA ALA A 4 30.67 -67.02 -3.04
C ALA A 4 29.48 -67.98 -3.04
N PHE A 5 28.38 -67.60 -2.34
CA PHE A 5 27.10 -68.29 -2.44
C PHE A 5 26.28 -67.57 -3.53
N ALA A 6 26.07 -68.25 -4.64
CA ALA A 6 25.10 -67.88 -5.64
C ALA A 6 23.73 -68.39 -5.21
N ALA A 7 22.82 -67.48 -4.87
CA ALA A 7 21.42 -67.82 -4.64
C ALA A 7 20.69 -67.82 -5.98
N GLY A 8 20.47 -68.98 -6.54
CA GLY A 8 19.60 -69.18 -7.69
C GLY A 8 18.14 -69.03 -7.26
N LEU A 9 17.46 -68.04 -7.79
CA LEU A 9 16.02 -67.87 -7.65
C LEU A 9 15.33 -68.79 -8.69
N ILE A 10 14.75 -69.86 -8.21
CA ILE A 10 13.89 -70.71 -9.02
C ILE A 10 12.56 -70.02 -9.20
N ILE A 11 12.29 -69.48 -10.39
CA ILE A 11 10.98 -68.99 -10.81
C ILE A 11 10.13 -70.20 -11.17
N ILE A 12 9.22 -70.59 -10.26
CA ILE A 12 8.16 -71.55 -10.54
C ILE A 12 7.10 -70.82 -11.35
N ALA A 13 7.09 -71.04 -12.64
CA ALA A 13 6.03 -70.64 -13.58
C ALA A 13 4.78 -71.47 -13.29
N LEU A 14 3.85 -71.01 -12.49
CA LEU A 14 2.48 -71.47 -12.45
C LEU A 14 1.73 -70.83 -13.60
N ALA A 15 1.68 -71.62 -14.72
CA ALA A 15 0.78 -71.31 -15.85
C ALA A 15 -0.67 -71.61 -15.43
N LEU A 16 -1.31 -70.65 -14.75
CA LEU A 16 -2.76 -70.59 -14.68
C LEU A 16 -3.22 -69.70 -15.82
N CYS A 17 -3.98 -70.26 -16.75
CA CYS A 17 -4.60 -69.60 -17.90
C CYS A 17 -5.56 -68.44 -17.39
N GLY A 18 -5.05 -67.29 -17.21
CA GLY A 18 -5.72 -66.01 -17.10
C GLY A 18 -4.76 -65.02 -17.71
N CYS A 19 -5.17 -64.33 -18.76
CA CYS A 19 -4.35 -63.33 -19.43
C CYS A 19 -3.77 -62.36 -18.38
N ALA A 20 -2.50 -62.60 -17.98
CA ALA A 20 -1.79 -61.63 -17.17
C ALA A 20 -1.69 -60.36 -18.01
N ARG A 21 -2.48 -59.37 -17.64
CA ARG A 21 -2.48 -58.05 -18.29
C ARG A 21 -1.12 -57.41 -18.10
N GLN A 22 -0.63 -56.78 -19.12
CA GLN A 22 0.58 -56.00 -19.07
C GLN A 22 0.36 -54.81 -18.11
N GLN A 23 1.13 -54.73 -17.07
CA GLN A 23 1.17 -53.56 -16.18
C GLN A 23 2.26 -52.62 -16.67
N TYR A 24 1.97 -51.33 -16.71
CA TYR A 24 2.89 -50.27 -17.15
C TYR A 24 3.42 -49.52 -15.92
N ALA A 25 4.73 -49.34 -15.84
CA ALA A 25 5.35 -48.58 -14.77
C ALA A 25 5.24 -47.06 -15.04
N THR A 26 5.16 -46.67 -16.30
CA THR A 26 5.02 -45.27 -16.71
C THR A 26 3.98 -45.11 -17.81
N LEU A 27 3.40 -43.90 -17.90
CA LEU A 27 2.46 -43.59 -18.98
C LEU A 27 3.11 -43.65 -20.36
N GLU A 28 4.40 -43.32 -20.47
CA GLU A 28 5.16 -43.43 -21.71
C GLU A 28 5.29 -44.88 -22.19
N GLU A 29 5.46 -45.83 -21.28
CA GLU A 29 5.45 -47.25 -21.60
C GLU A 29 4.09 -47.70 -22.15
N ALA A 30 2.99 -47.28 -21.51
CA ALA A 30 1.65 -47.57 -21.95
C ALA A 30 1.38 -46.98 -23.35
N VAL A 31 1.81 -45.73 -23.61
CA VAL A 31 1.71 -45.11 -24.95
C VAL A 31 2.52 -45.89 -26.00
N ARG A 32 3.78 -46.25 -25.72
CA ARG A 32 4.64 -47.00 -26.65
C ARG A 32 4.09 -48.40 -26.96
N ALA A 33 3.44 -49.00 -25.96
CA ALA A 33 2.81 -50.32 -26.14
C ALA A 33 1.47 -50.24 -26.88
N GLY A 34 0.96 -49.05 -27.21
CA GLY A 34 -0.36 -48.88 -27.82
C GLY A 34 -1.50 -49.30 -26.88
N ALA A 35 -1.33 -49.12 -25.59
CA ALA A 35 -2.31 -49.53 -24.60
C ALA A 35 -3.66 -48.83 -24.83
N LYS A 36 -4.75 -49.59 -24.66
CA LYS A 36 -6.12 -49.10 -24.67
C LYS A 36 -6.72 -49.19 -23.26
N ILE A 37 -7.51 -48.21 -22.92
CA ILE A 37 -8.27 -48.19 -21.67
C ILE A 37 -9.44 -49.17 -21.77
N GLU A 38 -9.66 -49.95 -20.74
CA GLU A 38 -10.75 -50.94 -20.69
C GLU A 38 -12.14 -50.30 -20.70
N LYS A 39 -13.13 -51.10 -21.12
CA LYS A 39 -14.55 -50.66 -21.13
C LYS A 39 -15.07 -50.33 -19.75
N GLY A 40 -15.92 -49.33 -19.69
CA GLY A 40 -16.60 -48.88 -18.48
C GLY A 40 -15.73 -48.03 -17.54
N ILE A 41 -14.58 -47.52 -18.00
CA ILE A 41 -13.76 -46.58 -17.25
C ILE A 41 -14.14 -45.14 -17.66
N THR A 42 -14.38 -44.31 -16.66
CA THR A 42 -14.62 -42.86 -16.84
C THR A 42 -13.57 -42.07 -16.08
N ILE A 43 -13.19 -40.93 -16.61
CA ILE A 43 -12.32 -39.94 -15.93
C ILE A 43 -13.07 -38.60 -15.92
N ASP A 44 -13.28 -38.02 -14.74
CA ASP A 44 -14.09 -36.80 -14.56
C ASP A 44 -15.46 -36.88 -15.27
N SER A 45 -16.11 -38.03 -15.19
CA SER A 45 -17.38 -38.39 -15.89
C SER A 45 -17.28 -38.51 -17.40
N ALA A 46 -16.12 -38.27 -18.02
CA ALA A 46 -15.90 -38.53 -19.45
C ALA A 46 -15.66 -40.03 -19.66
N ASP A 47 -16.37 -40.63 -20.59
CA ASP A 47 -16.15 -42.02 -20.98
C ASP A 47 -14.85 -42.12 -21.83
N VAL A 48 -13.87 -42.85 -21.32
CA VAL A 48 -12.58 -43.08 -21.98
C VAL A 48 -12.43 -44.54 -22.45
N SER A 49 -13.52 -45.31 -22.42
CA SER A 49 -13.56 -46.74 -22.84
C SER A 49 -13.02 -46.94 -24.23
N ASP A 50 -12.21 -47.98 -24.40
CA ASP A 50 -11.61 -48.41 -25.68
C ASP A 50 -10.67 -47.36 -26.34
N MET A 51 -10.43 -46.22 -25.71
CA MET A 51 -9.52 -45.17 -26.20
C MET A 51 -8.06 -45.59 -26.01
N ASP A 52 -7.22 -45.19 -26.95
CA ASP A 52 -5.79 -45.16 -26.68
C ASP A 52 -5.44 -44.02 -25.74
N ILE A 53 -4.27 -44.10 -25.09
CA ILE A 53 -3.84 -43.15 -24.05
C ILE A 53 -3.71 -41.71 -24.61
N VAL A 54 -3.29 -41.55 -25.87
CA VAL A 54 -3.11 -40.22 -26.48
C VAL A 54 -4.45 -39.55 -26.73
N ALA A 55 -5.44 -40.29 -27.23
CA ALA A 55 -6.79 -39.80 -27.45
C ALA A 55 -7.48 -39.45 -26.11
N ALA A 56 -7.35 -40.32 -25.10
CA ALA A 56 -7.88 -40.07 -23.77
C ALA A 56 -7.23 -38.82 -23.11
N ARG A 57 -5.89 -38.69 -23.23
CA ARG A 57 -5.17 -37.49 -22.70
C ARG A 57 -5.71 -36.22 -23.32
N ARG A 58 -5.91 -36.18 -24.64
CA ARG A 58 -6.46 -35.02 -25.33
C ARG A 58 -7.86 -34.67 -24.81
N LEU A 59 -8.75 -35.63 -24.68
CA LEU A 59 -10.11 -35.45 -24.20
C LEU A 59 -10.12 -34.88 -22.77
N ILE A 60 -9.32 -35.44 -21.86
CA ILE A 60 -9.27 -35.03 -20.47
C ILE A 60 -8.61 -33.64 -20.33
N ASN A 61 -7.57 -33.33 -21.10
CA ASN A 61 -6.95 -32.02 -21.08
C ASN A 61 -7.90 -30.94 -21.58
N GLU A 62 -8.68 -31.15 -22.64
CA GLU A 62 -9.72 -30.22 -23.10
C GLU A 62 -10.78 -29.99 -22.03
N ALA A 63 -11.22 -31.05 -21.35
CA ALA A 63 -12.15 -30.96 -20.23
C ALA A 63 -11.57 -30.12 -19.05
N ASN A 64 -10.31 -30.36 -18.69
CA ASN A 64 -9.60 -29.66 -17.65
C ASN A 64 -9.39 -28.16 -17.97
N GLU A 65 -9.04 -27.84 -19.23
CA GLU A 65 -8.99 -26.43 -19.66
C GLU A 65 -10.32 -25.73 -19.53
N ASN A 66 -11.43 -26.39 -19.85
CA ASN A 66 -12.78 -25.83 -19.68
C ASN A 66 -13.11 -25.63 -18.19
N ARG A 67 -12.73 -26.58 -17.32
CA ARG A 67 -12.85 -26.41 -15.85
C ARG A 67 -12.09 -25.18 -15.39
N VAL A 68 -10.84 -25.00 -15.77
CA VAL A 68 -10.02 -23.83 -15.42
C VAL A 68 -10.65 -22.52 -15.90
N ARG A 69 -11.22 -22.52 -17.12
CA ARG A 69 -11.94 -21.32 -17.65
C ARG A 69 -13.17 -20.97 -16.81
N GLY A 70 -13.83 -21.95 -16.22
CA GLY A 70 -14.97 -21.78 -15.32
C GLY A 70 -14.58 -21.30 -13.90
N MET A 71 -13.32 -21.45 -13.50
CA MET A 71 -12.84 -21.00 -12.19
C MET A 71 -12.67 -19.47 -12.20
N ILE A 72 -13.57 -18.78 -11.53
CA ILE A 72 -13.53 -17.31 -11.37
C ILE A 72 -13.53 -17.01 -9.87
N TYR A 73 -12.55 -16.25 -9.42
CA TYR A 73 -12.41 -15.81 -8.03
C TYR A 73 -12.76 -14.33 -7.92
N THR A 74 -13.81 -14.02 -7.18
CA THR A 74 -14.19 -12.63 -6.88
C THR A 74 -13.58 -12.25 -5.54
N ILE A 75 -12.52 -11.48 -5.57
CA ILE A 75 -11.75 -11.06 -4.40
C ILE A 75 -12.28 -9.70 -3.95
N SER A 76 -12.63 -9.56 -2.69
CA SER A 76 -13.20 -8.32 -2.15
C SER A 76 -12.41 -7.80 -0.94
N LEU A 77 -12.25 -6.47 -0.86
CA LEU A 77 -11.66 -5.74 0.27
C LEU A 77 -12.27 -4.35 0.38
N ALA A 78 -12.74 -3.97 1.56
CA ALA A 78 -13.24 -2.63 1.88
C ALA A 78 -14.29 -2.08 0.87
N GLY A 79 -15.22 -2.94 0.43
CA GLY A 79 -16.28 -2.57 -0.50
C GLY A 79 -15.90 -2.55 -1.98
N LYS A 80 -14.63 -2.80 -2.31
CA LYS A 80 -14.16 -3.04 -3.68
C LYS A 80 -14.10 -4.53 -3.97
N SER A 81 -14.25 -4.91 -5.23
CA SER A 81 -14.06 -6.30 -5.66
C SER A 81 -13.42 -6.36 -7.04
N VAL A 82 -12.56 -7.36 -7.23
CA VAL A 82 -11.86 -7.64 -8.49
C VAL A 82 -11.99 -9.11 -8.82
N GLN A 83 -12.11 -9.45 -10.10
CA GLN A 83 -12.19 -10.83 -10.55
C GLN A 83 -10.84 -11.32 -11.08
N VAL A 84 -10.45 -12.51 -10.64
CA VAL A 84 -9.28 -13.25 -11.14
C VAL A 84 -9.78 -14.54 -11.79
N LYS A 85 -9.32 -14.80 -13.01
CA LYS A 85 -9.65 -16.02 -13.74
C LYS A 85 -8.64 -17.12 -13.46
N GLY A 86 -9.08 -18.35 -13.30
CA GLY A 86 -8.21 -19.51 -13.07
C GLY A 86 -7.14 -19.71 -14.16
N SER A 87 -7.43 -19.31 -15.40
CA SER A 87 -6.47 -19.34 -16.51
C SER A 87 -5.19 -18.51 -16.28
N GLY A 88 -5.22 -17.55 -15.35
CA GLY A 88 -4.06 -16.74 -14.95
C GLY A 88 -3.25 -17.32 -13.78
N LEU A 89 -3.64 -18.47 -13.23
CA LEU A 89 -3.08 -19.02 -11.98
C LEU A 89 -2.16 -20.23 -12.17
N ASN A 90 -1.85 -20.61 -13.41
CA ASN A 90 -1.01 -21.77 -13.74
C ASN A 90 -1.48 -23.08 -13.06
N ILE A 91 -2.79 -23.35 -13.16
CA ILE A 91 -3.42 -24.54 -12.59
C ILE A 91 -3.05 -25.75 -13.44
N SER A 92 -2.59 -26.81 -12.80
CA SER A 92 -2.26 -28.12 -13.41
C SER A 92 -3.13 -29.24 -12.83
N PHE A 93 -3.21 -30.36 -13.55
CA PHE A 93 -3.93 -31.55 -13.13
C PHE A 93 -3.01 -32.76 -13.18
N ASN A 94 -3.26 -33.73 -12.31
CA ASN A 94 -2.54 -35.00 -12.29
C ASN A 94 -3.07 -35.98 -13.40
N THR A 95 -3.35 -35.45 -14.58
CA THR A 95 -3.94 -36.22 -15.69
C THR A 95 -3.13 -37.46 -16.05
N ASP A 96 -1.81 -37.36 -16.09
CA ASP A 96 -0.93 -38.45 -16.48
C ASP A 96 -0.95 -39.60 -15.47
N ASP A 97 -1.02 -39.32 -14.18
CA ASP A 97 -1.13 -40.33 -13.11
C ASP A 97 -2.47 -41.07 -13.22
N VAL A 98 -3.55 -40.32 -13.45
CA VAL A 98 -4.89 -40.89 -13.59
C VAL A 98 -5.02 -41.75 -14.87
N LEU A 99 -4.42 -41.31 -15.96
CA LEU A 99 -4.36 -42.12 -17.20
C LEU A 99 -3.53 -43.38 -17.04
N LEU A 100 -2.41 -43.32 -16.32
CA LEU A 100 -1.62 -44.51 -16.00
C LEU A 100 -2.43 -45.48 -15.15
N GLN A 101 -3.17 -44.98 -14.15
CA GLN A 101 -4.09 -45.79 -13.35
C GLN A 101 -5.16 -46.44 -14.23
N ALA A 102 -5.81 -45.67 -15.13
CA ALA A 102 -6.81 -46.16 -16.06
C ALA A 102 -6.23 -47.26 -17.02
N ALA A 103 -5.00 -47.03 -17.51
CA ALA A 103 -4.31 -48.01 -18.38
C ALA A 103 -4.03 -49.33 -17.65
N ASN A 104 -3.80 -49.30 -16.37
CA ASN A 104 -3.51 -50.47 -15.52
C ASN A 104 -4.76 -51.14 -14.92
N MET A 105 -5.93 -50.52 -15.04
CA MET A 105 -7.19 -51.13 -14.57
C MET A 105 -7.60 -52.30 -15.47
N GLY A 106 -7.84 -53.47 -14.86
CA GLY A 106 -8.29 -54.68 -15.56
C GLY A 106 -9.72 -54.61 -16.09
N ALA A 107 -10.13 -55.60 -16.88
CA ALA A 107 -11.51 -55.81 -17.28
C ALA A 107 -12.39 -56.01 -16.04
N ALA A 108 -13.63 -55.43 -16.05
CA ALA A 108 -14.57 -55.70 -14.99
C ALA A 108 -14.93 -57.19 -14.94
N GLY A 109 -14.78 -57.82 -13.78
CA GLY A 109 -15.29 -59.17 -13.55
C GLY A 109 -16.82 -59.18 -13.64
N LEU A 110 -17.40 -60.30 -13.95
CA LEU A 110 -18.87 -60.50 -14.05
C LEU A 110 -19.67 -60.11 -12.81
N PHE A 111 -18.99 -59.94 -11.64
CA PHE A 111 -19.55 -59.55 -10.35
C PHE A 111 -18.78 -58.42 -9.69
N SER A 112 -18.02 -57.63 -10.45
CA SER A 112 -17.26 -56.49 -9.89
C SER A 112 -18.23 -55.35 -9.52
N THR A 113 -18.22 -54.95 -8.25
CA THR A 113 -18.93 -53.78 -7.74
C THR A 113 -18.00 -52.56 -7.59
N GLU A 114 -16.75 -52.68 -8.05
CA GLU A 114 -15.77 -51.60 -7.92
C GLU A 114 -16.11 -50.43 -8.86
N SER A 115 -16.07 -49.23 -8.32
CA SER A 115 -16.22 -48.01 -9.11
C SER A 115 -15.05 -47.89 -10.08
N ARG A 116 -15.37 -47.68 -11.35
CA ARG A 116 -14.39 -47.48 -12.43
C ARG A 116 -14.31 -46.03 -12.87
N ALA A 117 -14.84 -45.16 -12.01
CA ALA A 117 -14.75 -43.72 -12.17
C ALA A 117 -13.48 -43.21 -11.51
N LEU A 118 -12.66 -42.55 -12.27
CA LEU A 118 -11.44 -41.84 -11.80
C LEU A 118 -11.67 -40.34 -11.85
N THR A 119 -10.92 -39.62 -11.08
CA THR A 119 -11.06 -38.15 -10.98
C THR A 119 -9.68 -37.51 -11.02
N THR A 120 -9.50 -36.50 -11.85
CA THR A 120 -8.29 -35.67 -11.84
C THR A 120 -8.35 -34.65 -10.71
N GLN A 121 -7.19 -34.41 -10.13
CA GLN A 121 -7.03 -33.39 -9.08
C GLN A 121 -6.32 -32.17 -9.66
N ALA A 122 -6.91 -30.97 -9.40
CA ALA A 122 -6.29 -29.71 -9.72
C ALA A 122 -5.35 -29.26 -8.59
N ASP A 123 -4.24 -28.67 -8.93
CA ASP A 123 -3.38 -27.93 -7.97
C ASP A 123 -2.66 -26.80 -8.69
N ALA A 124 -2.20 -25.82 -7.91
CA ALA A 124 -1.35 -24.73 -8.36
C ALA A 124 -0.37 -24.38 -7.24
N SER A 125 0.84 -23.97 -7.58
CA SER A 125 1.78 -23.52 -6.56
C SER A 125 1.31 -22.16 -5.97
N VAL A 126 1.49 -21.98 -4.66
CA VAL A 126 1.20 -20.69 -3.97
C VAL A 126 1.89 -19.54 -4.70
N ARG A 127 3.14 -19.73 -5.12
CA ARG A 127 3.92 -18.72 -5.84
C ARG A 127 3.31 -18.31 -7.19
N ASP A 128 2.72 -19.26 -7.92
CA ASP A 128 2.07 -18.97 -9.21
C ASP A 128 0.75 -18.23 -8.98
N ILE A 129 0.00 -18.63 -7.94
CA ILE A 129 -1.21 -17.93 -7.55
C ILE A 129 -0.88 -16.50 -7.10
N GLU A 130 0.11 -16.28 -6.23
CA GLU A 130 0.57 -14.94 -5.81
C GLU A 130 0.93 -14.06 -7.01
N ARG A 131 1.61 -14.64 -8.00
CA ARG A 131 1.92 -13.91 -9.23
C ARG A 131 0.66 -13.54 -9.99
N GLY A 132 -0.29 -14.44 -10.11
CA GLY A 132 -1.55 -14.24 -10.84
C GLY A 132 -2.48 -13.23 -10.19
N ILE A 133 -2.48 -13.12 -8.84
CA ILE A 133 -3.33 -12.18 -8.10
C ILE A 133 -2.69 -10.81 -7.85
N ARG A 134 -1.42 -10.60 -8.18
CA ARG A 134 -0.67 -9.38 -7.85
C ARG A 134 -1.35 -8.10 -8.33
N ALA A 135 -1.85 -8.10 -9.56
CA ALA A 135 -2.56 -6.95 -10.12
C ALA A 135 -3.86 -6.66 -9.38
N ALA A 136 -4.64 -7.70 -9.06
CA ALA A 136 -5.87 -7.60 -8.29
C ALA A 136 -5.60 -7.08 -6.85
N ALA A 137 -4.55 -7.56 -6.20
CA ALA A 137 -4.14 -7.11 -4.88
C ALA A 137 -3.75 -5.63 -4.88
N ALA A 138 -3.02 -5.17 -5.91
CA ALA A 138 -2.65 -3.77 -6.07
C ALA A 138 -3.87 -2.87 -6.30
N GLU A 139 -4.87 -3.32 -7.07
CA GLU A 139 -6.11 -2.58 -7.32
C GLU A 139 -6.98 -2.45 -6.04
N LEU A 140 -6.95 -3.46 -5.18
CA LEU A 140 -7.67 -3.48 -3.92
C LEU A 140 -6.97 -2.70 -2.79
N LYS A 141 -5.69 -2.38 -2.95
CA LYS A 141 -4.92 -1.61 -1.96
C LYS A 141 -5.57 -0.25 -1.74
N ARG A 142 -5.59 0.18 -0.49
CA ARG A 142 -5.92 1.54 -0.08
C ARG A 142 -4.73 2.11 0.68
N GLU A 143 -4.14 3.18 0.17
CA GLU A 143 -3.05 3.88 0.84
C GLU A 143 -3.52 4.54 2.13
N ALA A 144 -2.64 4.63 3.11
CA ALA A 144 -2.87 5.48 4.28
C ALA A 144 -2.84 6.95 3.86
N LYS A 145 -3.54 7.79 4.61
CA LYS A 145 -3.49 9.24 4.45
C LYS A 145 -3.06 9.86 5.78
N ASP A 146 -2.06 10.72 5.71
CA ASP A 146 -1.60 11.49 6.84
C ASP A 146 -2.60 12.58 7.23
N ALA A 147 -2.59 12.94 8.51
CA ALA A 147 -3.27 14.13 8.97
C ALA A 147 -2.73 15.37 8.23
N LYS A 148 -3.60 16.33 7.95
CA LYS A 148 -3.19 17.59 7.32
C LYS A 148 -3.51 18.75 8.21
N VAL A 149 -2.50 19.57 8.48
CA VAL A 149 -2.65 20.84 9.20
C VAL A 149 -2.83 21.96 8.17
N SER A 150 -3.80 22.82 8.42
CA SER A 150 -4.01 24.05 7.66
C SER A 150 -4.36 25.19 8.60
N LEU A 151 -3.98 26.41 8.23
CA LEU A 151 -4.32 27.60 9.00
C LEU A 151 -5.66 28.15 8.48
N ALA A 152 -6.66 28.18 9.34
CA ALA A 152 -7.96 28.77 9.04
C ALA A 152 -7.89 30.31 8.98
N SER A 153 -8.87 30.95 8.35
CA SER A 153 -8.91 32.42 8.19
C SER A 153 -8.93 33.19 9.51
N GLY A 154 -9.28 32.54 10.63
CA GLY A 154 -9.23 33.13 11.99
C GLY A 154 -7.90 32.99 12.71
N GLY A 155 -6.88 32.36 12.07
CA GLY A 155 -5.59 32.12 12.74
C GLY A 155 -5.54 30.82 13.56
N GLU A 156 -6.62 30.05 13.58
CA GLU A 156 -6.68 28.74 14.23
C GLU A 156 -6.20 27.64 13.28
N PHE A 157 -5.59 26.58 13.83
CA PHE A 157 -5.22 25.41 13.05
C PHE A 157 -6.43 24.51 12.84
N ALA A 158 -6.70 24.20 11.60
CA ALA A 158 -7.65 23.15 11.21
C ALA A 158 -6.86 21.87 10.89
N ILE A 159 -7.22 20.76 11.54
CA ILE A 159 -6.58 19.46 11.37
C ILE A 159 -7.56 18.54 10.67
N ALA A 160 -7.26 18.12 9.43
CA ALA A 160 -7.98 17.06 8.76
C ALA A 160 -7.47 15.70 9.29
N ALA A 161 -8.41 14.76 9.48
CA ALA A 161 -8.10 13.46 10.05
C ALA A 161 -7.19 12.63 9.15
N ASP A 162 -6.30 11.86 9.78
CA ASP A 162 -5.59 10.76 9.16
C ASP A 162 -6.54 9.59 8.87
N GLU A 163 -6.19 8.77 7.90
CA GLU A 163 -6.92 7.57 7.54
C GLU A 163 -5.94 6.39 7.39
N ALA A 164 -6.20 5.30 8.10
CA ALA A 164 -5.43 4.08 7.89
C ALA A 164 -5.75 3.45 6.52
N GLY A 165 -4.73 2.95 5.85
CA GLY A 165 -4.82 2.18 4.61
C GLY A 165 -4.98 0.68 4.88
N GLN A 166 -5.11 -0.09 3.80
CA GLN A 166 -5.20 -1.55 3.83
C GLN A 166 -4.47 -2.14 2.64
N GLU A 167 -3.74 -3.22 2.87
CA GLU A 167 -3.03 -3.97 1.84
C GLU A 167 -3.39 -5.45 1.93
N VAL A 168 -3.67 -6.07 0.79
CA VAL A 168 -3.98 -7.51 0.71
C VAL A 168 -2.77 -8.34 1.12
N ASN A 169 -2.98 -9.27 2.05
CA ASN A 169 -2.00 -10.31 2.36
C ASN A 169 -2.03 -11.38 1.26
N THR A 170 -1.20 -11.20 0.24
CA THR A 170 -1.20 -12.05 -0.96
C THR A 170 -0.84 -13.50 -0.66
N ALA A 171 0.02 -13.77 0.33
CA ALA A 171 0.39 -15.13 0.70
C ALA A 171 -0.80 -15.90 1.29
N LYS A 172 -1.50 -15.30 2.25
CA LYS A 172 -2.71 -15.92 2.83
C LYS A 172 -3.83 -16.08 1.78
N LEU A 173 -4.03 -15.06 0.94
CA LEU A 173 -5.02 -15.13 -0.13
C LEU A 173 -4.69 -16.24 -1.14
N ALA A 174 -3.41 -16.42 -1.47
CA ALA A 174 -2.99 -17.48 -2.40
C ALA A 174 -3.24 -18.89 -1.83
N GLU A 175 -3.03 -19.08 -0.51
CA GLU A 175 -3.36 -20.35 0.15
C GLU A 175 -4.88 -20.61 0.11
N GLU A 176 -5.70 -19.61 0.37
CA GLU A 176 -7.16 -19.76 0.29
C GLU A 176 -7.62 -20.10 -1.16
N ILE A 177 -7.09 -19.40 -2.14
CA ILE A 177 -7.39 -19.70 -3.56
C ILE A 177 -6.94 -21.12 -3.93
N ARG A 178 -5.78 -21.57 -3.44
CA ARG A 178 -5.29 -22.93 -3.66
C ARG A 178 -6.28 -23.99 -3.19
N GLU A 179 -6.93 -23.77 -2.05
CA GLU A 179 -7.95 -24.69 -1.56
C GLU A 179 -9.20 -24.72 -2.47
N TYR A 180 -9.59 -23.59 -3.06
CA TYR A 180 -10.64 -23.55 -4.09
C TYR A 180 -10.20 -24.31 -5.35
N VAL A 181 -8.95 -24.11 -5.82
CA VAL A 181 -8.38 -24.81 -6.97
C VAL A 181 -8.45 -26.34 -6.75
N ARG A 182 -8.05 -26.82 -5.58
CA ARG A 182 -8.06 -28.24 -5.23
C ARG A 182 -9.45 -28.85 -5.23
N ARG A 183 -10.47 -28.07 -4.89
CA ARG A 183 -11.87 -28.46 -5.01
C ARG A 183 -12.41 -28.37 -6.44
N GLY A 184 -11.67 -27.77 -7.35
CA GLY A 184 -12.12 -27.51 -8.72
C GLY A 184 -13.17 -26.42 -8.84
N GLU A 185 -13.21 -25.47 -7.89
CA GLU A 185 -14.27 -24.46 -7.74
C GLU A 185 -13.71 -23.05 -7.92
N GLY A 186 -14.53 -22.15 -8.44
CA GLY A 186 -14.37 -20.70 -8.25
C GLY A 186 -15.14 -20.24 -7.02
N GLY A 187 -15.01 -18.95 -6.66
CA GLY A 187 -15.78 -18.44 -5.51
C GLY A 187 -15.51 -16.99 -5.18
N ALA A 188 -16.28 -16.51 -4.20
CA ALA A 188 -16.12 -15.20 -3.59
C ALA A 188 -15.24 -15.33 -2.35
N ILE A 189 -14.20 -14.48 -2.26
CA ILE A 189 -13.20 -14.51 -1.20
C ILE A 189 -13.06 -13.10 -0.63
N ALA A 190 -13.26 -12.97 0.69
CA ALA A 190 -12.88 -11.75 1.38
C ALA A 190 -11.35 -11.74 1.56
N ALA A 191 -10.66 -10.77 0.96
CA ALA A 191 -9.20 -10.77 0.99
C ALA A 191 -8.67 -10.59 2.41
N PRO A 192 -7.81 -11.47 2.90
CA PRO A 192 -7.03 -11.22 4.10
C PRO A 192 -6.15 -9.98 3.88
N TYR A 193 -6.03 -9.11 4.88
CA TYR A 193 -5.32 -7.85 4.74
C TYR A 193 -4.50 -7.48 5.97
N SER A 194 -3.56 -6.56 5.78
CA SER A 194 -2.83 -5.86 6.82
C SER A 194 -3.18 -4.37 6.79
N MET A 195 -3.13 -3.71 7.94
CA MET A 195 -3.32 -2.27 8.04
C MET A 195 -2.04 -1.55 7.64
N ILE A 196 -2.18 -0.45 6.91
CA ILE A 196 -1.12 0.54 6.65
C ILE A 196 -1.45 1.75 7.51
N TYR A 197 -0.57 2.08 8.44
CA TYR A 197 -0.79 3.24 9.31
C TYR A 197 -0.21 4.50 8.68
N PRO A 198 -0.83 5.67 8.91
CA PRO A 198 -0.29 6.95 8.48
C PRO A 198 1.03 7.25 9.20
N GLU A 199 1.91 7.99 8.55
CA GLU A 199 3.18 8.44 9.14
C GLU A 199 2.96 9.64 10.08
N TYR A 200 1.96 10.47 9.78
CA TYR A 200 1.60 11.64 10.57
C TYR A 200 0.14 11.57 11.01
N THR A 201 -0.07 11.43 12.32
CA THR A 201 -1.40 11.24 12.91
C THR A 201 -2.03 12.55 13.40
N VAL A 202 -3.35 12.55 13.61
CA VAL A 202 -4.06 13.66 14.26
C VAL A 202 -3.47 14.00 15.63
N GLU A 203 -3.03 12.99 16.39
CA GLU A 203 -2.42 13.21 17.70
C GLU A 203 -1.10 13.98 17.59
N GLN A 204 -0.24 13.58 16.65
CA GLN A 204 0.99 14.31 16.34
C GLN A 204 0.68 15.74 15.87
N ALA A 205 -0.25 15.88 14.93
CA ALA A 205 -0.67 17.17 14.42
C ALA A 205 -1.17 18.12 15.52
N ARG A 206 -1.91 17.61 16.50
CA ARG A 206 -2.35 18.41 17.67
C ARG A 206 -1.21 18.83 18.56
N ASN A 207 -0.22 17.97 18.76
CA ASN A 207 0.97 18.29 19.55
C ASN A 207 1.83 19.34 18.84
N ASP A 208 1.99 19.22 17.51
CA ASP A 208 2.82 20.11 16.70
C ASP A 208 2.17 21.49 16.47
N THR A 209 0.86 21.64 16.74
CA THR A 209 0.12 22.90 16.54
C THR A 209 -0.25 23.60 17.85
N GLN A 210 0.48 23.35 18.93
CA GLN A 210 0.28 24.06 20.20
C GLN A 210 0.85 25.47 20.14
N LEU A 211 0.17 26.41 20.84
CA LEU A 211 0.73 27.75 21.09
C LEU A 211 1.97 27.60 21.97
N ILE A 212 3.15 27.94 21.43
CA ILE A 212 4.42 27.87 22.17
C ILE A 212 4.67 29.13 22.96
N ALA A 213 4.46 30.31 22.35
CA ALA A 213 4.64 31.61 22.99
C ALA A 213 3.83 32.69 22.30
N GLU A 214 3.53 33.72 23.05
CA GLU A 214 2.90 34.94 22.54
C GLU A 214 3.53 36.17 23.18
N PHE A 215 3.53 37.31 22.49
CA PHE A 215 3.94 38.58 23.01
C PHE A 215 3.10 39.71 22.41
N THR A 216 2.72 40.68 23.22
CA THR A 216 1.87 41.79 22.80
C THR A 216 2.49 43.11 23.17
N THR A 217 2.50 44.08 22.26
CA THR A 217 2.80 45.45 22.52
C THR A 217 1.61 46.33 22.17
N TYR A 218 1.44 47.42 22.92
CA TYR A 218 0.32 48.35 22.75
C TYR A 218 0.79 49.67 22.16
N PHE A 219 0.05 50.21 21.24
CA PHE A 219 0.17 51.61 20.84
C PHE A 219 -1.09 52.36 21.25
N LYS A 220 -0.93 53.47 21.92
CA LYS A 220 -2.08 54.25 22.46
C LYS A 220 -3.03 54.65 21.32
N GLY A 221 -4.30 54.31 21.49
CA GLY A 221 -5.35 54.32 20.49
C GLY A 221 -5.84 55.69 20.00
N SER A 222 -5.19 56.80 20.32
CA SER A 222 -5.47 58.04 19.61
C SER A 222 -4.77 57.97 18.25
N THR A 223 -5.51 57.59 17.24
CA THR A 223 -5.05 57.51 15.84
C THR A 223 -4.95 58.87 15.18
N TYR A 224 -5.54 59.93 15.79
CA TYR A 224 -5.51 61.26 15.22
C TYR A 224 -4.09 61.78 15.06
N GLY A 225 -3.73 62.09 13.82
CA GLY A 225 -2.38 62.48 13.42
C GLY A 225 -1.35 61.35 13.39
N LYS A 226 -1.79 60.08 13.57
CA LYS A 226 -0.93 58.86 13.53
C LYS A 226 -1.45 57.77 12.57
N GLU A 227 -2.36 58.11 11.70
CA GLU A 227 -3.01 57.15 10.77
C GLU A 227 -1.99 56.44 9.90
N ASN A 228 -0.97 57.15 9.44
CA ASN A 228 0.10 56.55 8.62
C ASN A 228 0.91 55.53 9.40
N ARG A 229 1.20 55.80 10.67
CA ARG A 229 1.89 54.86 11.54
C ARG A 229 1.07 53.61 11.78
N VAL A 230 -0.22 53.74 12.02
CA VAL A 230 -1.14 52.59 12.19
C VAL A 230 -1.21 51.77 10.90
N ARG A 231 -1.34 52.42 9.71
CA ARG A 231 -1.31 51.74 8.42
C ARG A 231 -0.03 50.92 8.22
N ASN A 232 1.12 51.48 8.57
CA ASN A 232 2.41 50.78 8.48
C ASN A 232 2.46 49.55 9.40
N ILE A 233 1.98 49.69 10.66
CA ILE A 233 1.93 48.56 11.60
C ILE A 233 1.01 47.47 11.08
N VAL A 234 -0.20 47.80 10.67
CA VAL A 234 -1.17 46.82 10.10
C VAL A 234 -0.61 46.13 8.88
N LYS A 235 0.02 46.91 7.96
CA LYS A 235 0.67 46.35 6.78
C LYS A 235 1.80 45.38 7.14
N ALA A 236 2.72 45.78 8.03
CA ALA A 236 3.82 44.95 8.47
C ALA A 236 3.32 43.66 9.13
N SER A 237 2.35 43.76 10.02
CA SER A 237 1.73 42.60 10.67
C SER A 237 1.07 41.67 9.66
N GLY A 238 0.35 42.20 8.65
CA GLY A 238 -0.28 41.41 7.61
C GLY A 238 0.72 40.69 6.68
N LEU A 239 1.94 41.24 6.49
CA LEU A 239 2.98 40.60 5.69
C LEU A 239 3.65 39.44 6.42
N ILE A 240 3.73 39.46 7.75
CA ILE A 240 4.29 38.39 8.57
C ILE A 240 3.24 37.40 9.04
N ASP A 241 1.95 37.73 8.92
CA ASP A 241 0.87 36.84 9.31
C ASP A 241 0.94 35.52 8.51
N LYS A 242 0.83 34.42 9.22
CA LYS A 242 0.84 33.06 8.63
C LYS A 242 2.16 32.65 7.95
N CYS A 243 3.26 33.37 8.16
CA CYS A 243 4.56 32.86 7.75
C CYS A 243 4.86 31.56 8.48
N VAL A 244 5.27 30.54 7.71
CA VAL A 244 5.77 29.27 8.23
C VAL A 244 7.29 29.29 8.13
N ILE A 245 7.95 28.83 9.19
CA ILE A 245 9.40 28.69 9.27
C ILE A 245 9.66 27.20 9.52
N ASP A 246 10.25 26.52 8.55
CA ASP A 246 10.57 25.11 8.70
C ASP A 246 11.83 24.91 9.56
N PRO A 247 12.01 23.73 10.18
CA PRO A 247 13.19 23.42 10.97
C PRO A 247 14.50 23.63 10.18
N GLY A 248 15.37 24.50 10.68
CA GLY A 248 16.64 24.86 10.05
C GLY A 248 16.62 26.09 9.15
N ASP A 249 15.42 26.64 8.86
CA ASP A 249 15.30 27.84 8.05
C ASP A 249 15.60 29.12 8.85
N ILE A 250 15.98 30.17 8.13
CA ILE A 250 16.20 31.50 8.68
C ILE A 250 15.11 32.45 8.20
N PHE A 251 14.34 32.97 9.14
CA PHE A 251 13.33 34.01 8.87
C PHE A 251 13.96 35.39 8.98
N SER A 252 13.87 36.21 7.94
CA SER A 252 14.30 37.61 7.96
C SER A 252 13.12 38.54 7.79
N ILE A 253 12.80 39.29 8.84
CA ILE A 253 11.71 40.30 8.81
C ILE A 253 11.97 41.37 7.74
N ASN A 254 13.23 41.78 7.53
CA ASN A 254 13.59 42.74 6.47
C ASN A 254 13.31 42.21 5.06
N GLN A 255 13.54 40.94 4.82
CA GLN A 255 13.21 40.31 3.53
C GLN A 255 11.70 40.24 3.31
N VAL A 256 10.94 39.86 4.32
CA VAL A 256 9.47 39.77 4.24
C VAL A 256 8.82 41.15 4.04
N LEU A 257 9.28 42.17 4.72
CA LEU A 257 8.71 43.52 4.60
C LEU A 257 9.17 44.23 3.31
N GLY A 258 10.35 43.89 2.78
CA GLY A 258 10.95 44.54 1.62
C GLY A 258 11.33 46.00 1.85
N GLU A 259 11.64 46.70 0.77
CA GLU A 259 11.95 48.15 0.86
C GLU A 259 10.76 48.95 1.32
N ARG A 260 11.02 49.81 2.31
CA ARG A 260 10.01 50.74 2.86
C ARG A 260 10.02 52.07 2.09
N ASN A 261 9.26 52.11 1.01
CA ASN A 261 9.09 53.25 0.11
C ASN A 261 7.61 53.39 -0.34
N GLU A 262 7.30 54.50 -1.00
CA GLU A 262 5.96 54.80 -1.52
C GLU A 262 5.48 53.75 -2.53
N LYS A 263 6.39 53.34 -3.44
CA LYS A 263 6.08 52.34 -4.50
C LYS A 263 5.58 51.02 -3.91
N ASN A 264 6.12 50.62 -2.78
CA ASN A 264 5.71 49.43 -2.04
C ASN A 264 4.54 49.68 -1.09
N GLY A 265 3.91 50.86 -1.14
CA GLY A 265 2.71 51.23 -0.39
C GLY A 265 2.97 51.48 1.11
N TRP A 266 4.18 51.92 1.46
CA TRP A 266 4.47 52.38 2.80
C TRP A 266 4.12 53.86 2.93
N SER A 267 3.64 54.26 4.12
CA SER A 267 3.26 55.65 4.43
C SER A 267 4.39 56.36 5.19
N VAL A 268 4.54 57.64 4.97
CA VAL A 268 5.44 58.48 5.77
C VAL A 268 4.87 58.67 7.17
N ALA A 269 5.66 58.33 8.17
CA ALA A 269 5.32 58.51 9.59
C ALA A 269 6.59 58.74 10.42
N ALA A 270 6.41 59.12 11.68
CA ALA A 270 7.53 59.33 12.58
C ALA A 270 8.31 58.06 12.86
N GLY A 271 9.60 58.04 12.57
CA GLY A 271 10.60 57.06 12.93
C GLY A 271 11.70 57.67 13.81
N ILE A 272 12.66 56.85 14.24
CA ILE A 272 13.84 57.29 14.99
C ILE A 272 15.07 56.90 14.16
N LYS A 273 15.86 57.90 13.78
CA LYS A 273 17.10 57.72 13.04
C LYS A 273 18.18 58.62 13.65
N ASP A 274 19.34 58.04 13.93
CA ASP A 274 20.50 58.74 14.50
C ASP A 274 20.18 59.55 15.77
N GLY A 275 19.29 59.01 16.64
CA GLY A 275 18.89 59.65 17.87
C GLY A 275 17.93 60.83 17.72
N ALA A 276 17.25 60.99 16.57
CA ALA A 276 16.29 62.05 16.30
C ALA A 276 14.99 61.49 15.71
N TYR A 277 13.87 62.17 15.97
CA TYR A 277 12.61 61.89 15.27
C TYR A 277 12.68 62.39 13.83
N VAL A 278 12.48 61.50 12.87
CA VAL A 278 12.43 61.83 11.46
C VAL A 278 11.12 61.37 10.83
N GLN A 279 10.71 62.00 9.72
CA GLN A 279 9.60 61.52 8.93
C GLN A 279 10.17 60.59 7.84
N GLU A 280 9.78 59.32 7.87
CA GLU A 280 10.28 58.31 6.96
C GLU A 280 9.20 57.31 6.57
N TYR A 281 9.37 56.67 5.42
CA TYR A 281 8.49 55.56 5.02
C TYR A 281 8.63 54.36 5.95
N GLY A 282 7.51 53.78 6.39
CA GLY A 282 7.53 52.66 7.31
C GLY A 282 7.66 53.04 8.80
N GLY A 283 7.59 54.35 9.15
CA GLY A 283 7.58 54.76 10.56
C GLY A 283 6.56 53.96 11.38
N GLY A 284 7.02 53.32 12.46
CA GLY A 284 6.23 52.42 13.32
C GLY A 284 6.50 50.94 13.18
N VAL A 285 7.16 50.50 12.10
CA VAL A 285 7.41 49.06 11.81
C VAL A 285 8.29 48.38 12.85
N CYS A 286 9.23 49.14 13.49
CA CYS A 286 10.05 48.59 14.57
C CYS A 286 9.23 48.12 15.80
N GLN A 287 7.99 48.56 15.96
CA GLN A 287 7.12 47.97 16.97
C GLN A 287 6.67 46.57 16.61
N VAL A 288 6.45 46.29 15.34
CA VAL A 288 6.09 44.96 14.85
C VAL A 288 7.30 43.99 14.96
N SER A 289 8.49 44.43 14.55
CA SER A 289 9.71 43.62 14.71
C SER A 289 10.05 43.35 16.18
N THR A 290 9.86 44.32 17.06
CA THR A 290 10.04 44.17 18.51
C THR A 290 9.05 43.14 19.08
N THR A 291 7.77 43.22 18.68
CA THR A 291 6.75 42.27 19.14
C THR A 291 7.09 40.85 18.67
N LEU A 292 7.42 40.67 17.40
CA LEU A 292 7.81 39.37 16.84
C LEU A 292 9.09 38.84 17.52
N TYR A 293 10.12 39.69 17.69
CA TYR A 293 11.36 39.30 18.37
C TYR A 293 11.10 38.73 19.75
N ASN A 294 10.25 39.38 20.56
CA ASN A 294 9.94 38.89 21.88
C ASN A 294 9.14 37.57 21.86
N ALA A 295 8.20 37.42 20.95
CA ALA A 295 7.47 36.16 20.81
C ALA A 295 8.42 35.01 20.43
N LEU A 296 9.32 35.23 19.47
CA LEU A 296 10.34 34.23 19.06
C LEU A 296 11.33 33.93 20.19
N LEU A 297 11.77 34.94 20.94
CA LEU A 297 12.65 34.74 22.09
C LEU A 297 11.98 33.92 23.20
N MET A 298 10.69 34.15 23.47
CA MET A 298 9.92 33.36 24.44
C MET A 298 9.59 31.95 23.94
N ALA A 299 9.59 31.75 22.64
CA ALA A 299 9.45 30.45 22.01
C ALA A 299 10.77 29.66 21.94
N ASP A 300 11.84 30.18 22.58
CA ASP A 300 13.20 29.61 22.55
C ASP A 300 13.80 29.46 21.14
N MET A 301 13.38 30.34 20.21
CA MET A 301 13.93 30.36 18.85
C MET A 301 15.32 30.99 18.85
N HIS A 302 16.25 30.43 18.08
CA HIS A 302 17.58 30.97 17.90
C HIS A 302 17.55 32.33 17.19
N ILE A 303 17.98 33.41 17.86
CA ILE A 303 18.04 34.77 17.30
C ILE A 303 19.38 34.95 16.60
N VAL A 304 19.37 34.97 15.27
CA VAL A 304 20.58 35.06 14.43
C VAL A 304 21.15 36.49 14.47
N GLU A 305 20.28 37.52 14.39
CA GLU A 305 20.66 38.92 14.34
C GLU A 305 19.59 39.77 14.99
N ARG A 306 20.02 40.77 15.82
CA ARG A 306 19.15 41.76 16.44
C ARG A 306 19.91 43.06 16.64
N HIS A 307 19.29 44.17 16.28
CA HIS A 307 19.78 45.51 16.55
C HIS A 307 18.82 46.24 17.51
N HIS A 308 19.35 47.00 18.44
CA HIS A 308 18.53 47.79 19.38
C HIS A 308 18.43 49.25 18.94
N HIS A 309 17.42 49.97 19.45
CA HIS A 309 17.32 51.41 19.28
C HIS A 309 18.37 52.11 20.15
N SER A 310 18.76 53.29 19.73
CA SER A 310 19.62 54.19 20.55
C SER A 310 18.89 54.81 21.73
N TRP A 311 17.56 54.76 21.75
CA TRP A 311 16.71 55.35 22.80
C TRP A 311 15.72 54.33 23.34
N PRO A 312 15.39 54.44 24.67
CA PRO A 312 14.32 53.65 25.27
C PRO A 312 12.98 53.91 24.58
N LEU A 313 12.20 52.85 24.34
CA LEU A 313 10.90 52.91 23.71
C LEU A 313 9.77 52.75 24.73
N GLY A 314 8.69 53.50 24.55
CA GLY A 314 7.58 53.51 25.52
C GLY A 314 6.60 52.32 25.38
N TYR A 315 6.84 51.37 24.47
CA TYR A 315 5.95 50.22 24.22
C TYR A 315 6.56 48.89 24.62
N VAL A 316 7.82 48.88 25.03
CA VAL A 316 8.55 47.67 25.48
C VAL A 316 9.59 48.06 26.53
N ASP A 317 9.95 47.13 27.42
CA ASP A 317 11.00 47.30 28.41
C ASP A 317 12.38 47.49 27.77
N ILE A 318 13.28 48.20 28.46
CA ILE A 318 14.65 48.44 28.00
C ILE A 318 15.38 47.11 27.75
N GLY A 319 16.03 47.02 26.62
CA GLY A 319 16.78 45.82 26.21
C GLY A 319 15.96 44.74 25.47
N ARG A 320 14.64 44.94 25.33
CA ARG A 320 13.76 43.99 24.63
C ARG A 320 13.29 44.46 23.25
N ASP A 321 13.81 45.54 22.76
CA ASP A 321 13.49 46.12 21.46
C ASP A 321 14.30 45.49 20.33
N ALA A 322 13.79 45.52 19.10
CA ALA A 322 14.48 45.11 17.88
C ALA A 322 14.12 46.08 16.74
N THR A 323 15.15 46.70 16.15
CA THR A 323 15.03 47.61 15.00
C THR A 323 15.13 46.82 13.68
N ILE A 324 14.62 47.40 12.61
CA ILE A 324 14.73 46.94 11.23
C ILE A 324 14.95 48.10 10.27
#